data_dca2abe961cc25b6209d9e132b8c530a
#
_entry.id   dca2abe961cc25b6209d9e132b8c530a
#
_cell.length_a   1.000
_cell.length_b   1.000
_cell.length_c   1.000
_cell.angle_alpha   90.00
_cell.angle_beta   90.00
_cell.angle_gamma   90.00
#
_symmetry.space_group_name_H-M   'P 1'
#
loop_
_entity.id
_entity.type
_entity.pdbx_description
1 polymer ?
#
loop_
_entity_poly.entity_id
_entity_poly.type
_entity_poly.pdbx_seq_one_letter_code
_entity_poly.pdbx_strand_id
1 'polypeptide(L)'
;MNRYLISALYTSTCLAIFGTGTPTLAASAAISIDSDDIAGVVTGPSGPEAGAWVIAETDGLETRMIKIVVTDDQGRFVLPDMPDSTYNIWTRAYGRVDSDTVDAKPGNANVALKLKAAPNEVEAAQIYPANYWFSLIEPPPVSEFPGTGPSGNGINPGFSNQQYWMAHLKEQCHYCHQLGTKSTRDVAGANKVEAWNERLKMARPEGDPTVAVHGAAFSSTMQNNMTRFGRQRGLGMF
;
A
#
# COMPACT_ATOMS: atom_id res chain seq x y z
N MET A 1 8.72 72.79 43.64
CA MET A 1 10.04 72.68 42.99
C MET A 1 9.92 71.59 41.87
N ASN A 2 9.76 72.15 40.63
CA ASN A 2 9.58 71.30 39.41
C ASN A 2 10.92 70.82 38.88
N ARG A 3 11.01 69.51 38.55
CA ARG A 3 12.07 68.99 37.68
C ARG A 3 11.40 68.20 36.56
N TYR A 4 11.35 68.75 35.38
CA TYR A 4 10.97 68.09 34.13
C TYR A 4 12.16 67.28 33.65
N LEU A 5 11.95 65.98 33.41
CA LEU A 5 12.87 65.12 32.68
C LEU A 5 12.32 64.95 31.26
N ILE A 6 13.11 65.43 30.29
CA ILE A 6 12.88 65.31 28.86
C ILE A 6 13.40 63.93 28.42
N SER A 7 12.49 63.03 27.98
CA SER A 7 12.87 61.76 27.35
C SER A 7 12.97 61.98 25.84
N ALA A 8 14.16 61.82 25.30
CA ALA A 8 14.40 61.85 23.87
C ALA A 8 14.05 60.48 23.27
N LEU A 9 13.06 60.45 22.37
CA LEU A 9 12.77 59.30 21.54
C LEU A 9 13.78 59.20 20.39
N TYR A 10 14.59 58.14 20.39
CA TYR A 10 15.37 57.74 19.22
C TYR A 10 14.50 56.81 18.35
N THR A 11 14.02 57.30 17.24
CA THR A 11 13.41 56.51 16.17
C THR A 11 14.52 55.87 15.33
N SER A 12 14.77 54.61 15.54
CA SER A 12 15.69 53.81 14.69
C SER A 12 14.91 53.32 13.48
N THR A 13 15.19 53.88 12.32
CA THR A 13 14.60 53.47 11.05
C THR A 13 15.41 52.29 10.51
N CYS A 14 14.92 51.01 10.73
CA CYS A 14 15.46 49.85 10.07
C CYS A 14 15.03 49.81 8.60
N LEU A 15 15.95 50.08 7.70
CA LEU A 15 15.78 49.89 6.25
C LEU A 15 15.89 48.40 5.95
N ALA A 16 14.74 47.74 5.76
CA ALA A 16 14.71 46.35 5.32
C ALA A 16 15.00 46.29 3.81
N ILE A 17 16.19 45.86 3.44
CA ILE A 17 16.54 45.56 2.06
C ILE A 17 15.91 44.21 1.71
N PHE A 18 14.77 44.19 1.04
CA PHE A 18 14.21 42.99 0.39
C PHE A 18 15.08 42.66 -0.82
N GLY A 19 16.04 41.78 -0.63
CA GLY A 19 16.73 41.16 -1.75
C GLY A 19 15.75 40.25 -2.51
N THR A 20 15.37 40.65 -3.73
CA THR A 20 14.65 39.79 -4.67
C THR A 20 15.63 38.75 -5.18
N GLY A 21 15.86 37.70 -4.35
CA GLY A 21 16.52 36.49 -4.83
C GLY A 21 15.59 35.76 -5.80
N THR A 22 15.85 35.87 -7.11
CA THR A 22 15.25 34.97 -8.08
C THR A 22 15.63 33.57 -7.71
N PRO A 23 14.67 32.62 -7.56
CA PRO A 23 15.03 31.23 -7.35
C PRO A 23 15.78 30.76 -8.60
N THR A 24 17.06 30.56 -8.47
CA THR A 24 17.86 29.88 -9.49
C THR A 24 17.37 28.43 -9.47
N LEU A 25 16.59 28.04 -10.48
CA LEU A 25 16.31 26.64 -10.75
C LEU A 25 17.68 25.97 -10.94
N ALA A 26 18.11 25.22 -9.96
CA ALA A 26 19.31 24.40 -10.09
C ALA A 26 19.08 23.50 -11.30
N ALA A 27 19.91 23.65 -12.33
CA ALA A 27 19.88 22.75 -13.47
C ALA A 27 20.03 21.33 -12.93
N SER A 28 19.06 20.46 -13.18
CA SER A 28 19.13 19.06 -12.81
C SER A 28 20.39 18.49 -13.43
N ALA A 29 21.34 18.05 -12.58
CA ALA A 29 22.54 17.41 -13.07
C ALA A 29 22.13 16.23 -13.96
N ALA A 30 22.73 16.11 -15.14
CA ALA A 30 22.48 15.01 -16.04
C ALA A 30 22.79 13.68 -15.32
N ILE A 31 21.92 12.68 -15.51
CA ILE A 31 22.17 11.34 -14.99
C ILE A 31 23.35 10.75 -15.78
N SER A 32 24.41 10.37 -15.05
CA SER A 32 25.53 9.65 -15.68
C SER A 32 25.20 8.17 -15.70
N ILE A 33 25.25 7.56 -16.86
CA ILE A 33 25.05 6.12 -17.08
C ILE A 33 26.19 5.59 -17.96
N ASP A 34 26.39 4.29 -17.92
CA ASP A 34 27.21 3.59 -18.90
C ASP A 34 26.36 2.80 -19.90
N SER A 35 26.98 1.92 -20.68
CA SER A 35 26.34 1.31 -21.86
C SER A 35 25.33 0.23 -21.52
N ASP A 36 25.36 -0.32 -20.30
CA ASP A 36 24.45 -1.35 -19.80
C ASP A 36 23.44 -0.83 -18.76
N ASP A 37 23.42 0.49 -18.51
CA ASP A 37 22.41 1.14 -17.67
C ASP A 37 21.18 1.59 -18.48
N ILE A 38 20.04 1.72 -17.79
CA ILE A 38 18.86 2.45 -18.28
C ILE A 38 18.52 3.54 -17.26
N ALA A 39 18.32 4.76 -17.73
CA ALA A 39 17.95 5.85 -16.85
C ALA A 39 16.82 6.71 -17.39
N GLY A 40 16.22 7.50 -16.49
CA GLY A 40 15.12 8.36 -16.86
C GLY A 40 14.55 9.17 -15.72
N VAL A 41 13.35 9.71 -15.97
CA VAL A 41 12.64 10.55 -15.02
C VAL A 41 11.19 10.10 -14.90
N VAL A 42 10.68 10.10 -13.67
CA VAL A 42 9.27 9.91 -13.35
C VAL A 42 8.65 11.26 -12.98
N THR A 43 7.54 11.58 -13.61
CA THR A 43 6.76 12.78 -13.31
C THR A 43 5.37 12.40 -12.84
N GLY A 44 4.90 13.07 -11.82
CA GLY A 44 3.53 13.00 -11.31
C GLY A 44 2.72 14.27 -11.61
N PRO A 45 1.50 14.38 -11.11
CA PRO A 45 0.64 15.54 -11.32
C PRO A 45 1.24 16.87 -10.84
N SER A 46 2.13 16.84 -9.86
CA SER A 46 2.72 18.04 -9.23
C SER A 46 4.17 18.31 -9.68
N GLY A 47 4.72 17.52 -10.61
CA GLY A 47 6.12 17.64 -11.06
C GLY A 47 6.91 16.33 -10.87
N PRO A 48 8.22 16.39 -10.60
CA PRO A 48 9.03 15.20 -10.34
C PRO A 48 8.43 14.34 -9.22
N GLU A 49 8.36 13.02 -9.41
CA GLU A 49 7.79 12.10 -8.43
C GLU A 49 8.91 11.39 -7.68
N ALA A 50 9.17 11.80 -6.44
CA ALA A 50 10.14 11.20 -5.54
C ALA A 50 9.59 9.92 -4.91
N GLY A 51 10.44 8.92 -4.66
CA GLY A 51 10.03 7.69 -3.99
C GLY A 51 9.15 6.76 -4.81
N ALA A 52 9.01 6.99 -6.11
CA ALA A 52 8.30 6.09 -7.01
C ALA A 52 9.14 4.84 -7.31
N TRP A 53 8.50 3.68 -7.32
CA TRP A 53 9.12 2.43 -7.76
C TRP A 53 9.11 2.38 -9.28
N VAL A 54 10.28 2.24 -9.88
CA VAL A 54 10.44 1.99 -11.32
C VAL A 54 10.73 0.51 -11.51
N ILE A 55 9.85 -0.16 -12.21
CA ILE A 55 9.87 -1.60 -12.43
C ILE A 55 10.25 -1.85 -13.90
N ALA A 56 11.35 -2.57 -14.13
CA ALA A 56 11.77 -3.02 -15.44
C ALA A 56 11.68 -4.55 -15.47
N GLU A 57 10.97 -5.08 -16.45
CA GLU A 57 10.80 -6.51 -16.59
C GLU A 57 10.96 -6.96 -18.03
N THR A 58 11.50 -8.17 -18.22
CA THR A 58 11.68 -8.78 -19.54
C THR A 58 11.53 -10.29 -19.47
N ASP A 59 10.94 -10.86 -20.51
CA ASP A 59 10.93 -12.29 -20.81
C ASP A 59 11.90 -12.63 -21.95
N GLY A 60 12.70 -11.66 -22.44
CA GLY A 60 13.64 -11.82 -23.54
C GLY A 60 14.98 -12.44 -23.15
N LEU A 61 15.17 -12.87 -21.92
CA LEU A 61 16.34 -13.58 -21.42
C LEU A 61 16.02 -15.07 -21.20
N GLU A 62 17.04 -15.87 -20.91
CA GLU A 62 16.85 -17.30 -20.61
C GLU A 62 15.88 -17.53 -19.42
N THR A 63 15.89 -16.61 -18.44
CA THR A 63 14.92 -16.58 -17.35
C THR A 63 14.29 -15.19 -17.27
N ARG A 64 13.01 -15.12 -16.90
CA ARG A 64 12.35 -13.85 -16.65
C ARG A 64 13.12 -13.01 -15.62
N MET A 65 13.38 -11.76 -15.94
CA MET A 65 14.05 -10.83 -15.05
C MET A 65 13.13 -9.65 -14.69
N ILE A 66 13.17 -9.28 -13.42
CA ILE A 66 12.53 -8.07 -12.91
C ILE A 66 13.57 -7.31 -12.07
N LYS A 67 13.75 -6.03 -12.36
CA LYS A 67 14.58 -5.12 -11.56
C LYS A 67 13.74 -3.94 -11.13
N ILE A 68 13.88 -3.55 -9.86
CA ILE A 68 13.11 -2.44 -9.26
C ILE A 68 14.10 -1.48 -8.61
N VAL A 69 13.93 -0.20 -8.92
CA VAL A 69 14.65 0.91 -8.27
C VAL A 69 13.67 1.97 -7.80
N VAL A 70 14.14 2.91 -7.01
CA VAL A 70 13.32 4.01 -6.46
C VAL A 70 13.85 5.33 -6.96
N THR A 71 12.96 6.26 -7.32
CA THR A 71 13.35 7.59 -7.79
C THR A 71 13.88 8.46 -6.65
N ASP A 72 14.83 9.33 -7.00
CA ASP A 72 15.35 10.38 -6.11
C ASP A 72 14.35 11.57 -5.97
N ASP A 73 14.75 12.60 -5.20
CA ASP A 73 13.95 13.80 -4.95
C ASP A 73 13.63 14.61 -6.21
N GLN A 74 14.34 14.38 -7.29
CA GLN A 74 14.11 14.98 -8.61
C GLN A 74 13.36 14.07 -9.56
N GLY A 75 12.83 12.93 -9.05
CA GLY A 75 12.12 11.93 -9.85
C GLY A 75 13.02 11.12 -10.79
N ARG A 76 14.36 11.18 -10.62
CA ARG A 76 15.32 10.50 -11.49
C ARG A 76 15.56 9.08 -11.00
N PHE A 77 15.83 8.18 -11.95
CA PHE A 77 16.20 6.79 -11.63
C PHE A 77 17.32 6.29 -12.55
N VAL A 78 18.03 5.29 -12.07
CA VAL A 78 18.97 4.47 -12.85
C VAL A 78 18.67 3.00 -12.54
N LEU A 79 18.54 2.21 -13.58
CA LEU A 79 18.52 0.75 -13.57
C LEU A 79 19.92 0.29 -14.02
N PRO A 80 20.83 -0.03 -13.09
CA PRO A 80 22.21 -0.35 -13.43
C PRO A 80 22.35 -1.79 -13.93
N ASP A 81 23.42 -2.08 -14.67
CA ASP A 81 23.85 -3.43 -15.06
C ASP A 81 22.70 -4.24 -15.69
N MET A 82 22.05 -3.73 -16.71
CA MET A 82 20.94 -4.38 -17.39
C MET A 82 21.46 -5.28 -18.53
N PRO A 83 21.22 -6.60 -18.48
CA PRO A 83 21.51 -7.50 -19.60
C PRO A 83 20.90 -7.02 -20.91
N ASP A 84 21.56 -7.33 -22.04
CA ASP A 84 21.08 -6.93 -23.37
C ASP A 84 19.74 -7.60 -23.70
N SER A 85 18.67 -6.82 -23.54
CA SER A 85 17.29 -7.20 -23.83
C SER A 85 16.44 -5.94 -23.99
N THR A 86 15.20 -6.09 -24.47
CA THR A 86 14.19 -5.05 -24.38
C THR A 86 13.41 -5.23 -23.10
N TYR A 87 13.29 -4.16 -22.33
CA TYR A 87 12.58 -4.13 -21.04
C TYR A 87 11.29 -3.34 -21.15
N ASN A 88 10.22 -3.90 -20.63
CA ASN A 88 8.99 -3.18 -20.34
C ASN A 88 9.17 -2.42 -19.01
N ILE A 89 9.17 -1.10 -19.07
CA ILE A 89 9.41 -0.23 -17.91
C ILE A 89 8.15 0.54 -17.56
N TRP A 90 7.75 0.46 -16.32
CA TRP A 90 6.61 1.18 -15.77
C TRP A 90 6.89 1.62 -14.34
N THR A 91 6.06 2.49 -13.78
CA THR A 91 6.27 3.03 -12.44
C THR A 91 5.00 3.01 -11.61
N ARG A 92 5.20 2.90 -10.29
CA ARG A 92 4.18 2.82 -9.25
C ARG A 92 4.54 3.76 -8.10
N ALA A 93 3.57 4.49 -7.55
CA ALA A 93 3.76 5.30 -6.36
C ALA A 93 2.48 5.38 -5.52
N TYR A 94 2.62 5.66 -4.24
CA TYR A 94 1.47 5.83 -3.35
C TYR A 94 0.58 7.00 -3.80
N GLY A 95 -0.75 6.79 -3.75
CA GLY A 95 -1.71 7.78 -4.19
C GLY A 95 -1.79 7.97 -5.71
N ARG A 96 -1.18 7.08 -6.48
CA ARG A 96 -1.14 7.10 -7.95
C ARG A 96 -1.73 5.82 -8.52
N VAL A 97 -2.08 5.85 -9.79
CA VAL A 97 -2.27 4.63 -10.60
C VAL A 97 -0.96 4.33 -11.33
N ASP A 98 -0.73 3.06 -11.61
CA ASP A 98 0.45 2.63 -12.36
C ASP A 98 0.55 3.37 -13.69
N SER A 99 1.77 3.67 -14.14
CA SER A 99 1.98 4.32 -15.43
C SER A 99 1.71 3.37 -16.61
N ASP A 100 1.54 3.96 -17.77
CA ASP A 100 1.70 3.22 -19.02
C ASP A 100 3.12 2.64 -19.10
N THR A 101 3.27 1.53 -19.83
CA THR A 101 4.56 0.85 -20.02
C THR A 101 5.33 1.50 -21.18
N VAL A 102 6.64 1.64 -21.03
CA VAL A 102 7.58 2.14 -22.03
C VAL A 102 8.65 1.09 -22.28
N ASP A 103 8.92 0.79 -23.54
CA ASP A 103 10.00 -0.12 -23.91
C ASP A 103 11.34 0.62 -23.94
N ALA A 104 12.36 0.04 -23.35
CA ALA A 104 13.72 0.55 -23.40
C ALA A 104 14.76 -0.58 -23.44
N LYS A 105 15.95 -0.23 -23.92
CA LYS A 105 17.14 -1.08 -23.93
C LYS A 105 18.26 -0.44 -23.12
N PRO A 106 19.27 -1.22 -22.67
CA PRO A 106 20.49 -0.68 -22.09
C PRO A 106 21.11 0.44 -22.93
N GLY A 107 21.71 1.41 -22.27
CA GLY A 107 22.24 2.64 -22.88
C GLY A 107 21.20 3.77 -23.07
N ASN A 108 19.93 3.55 -22.76
CA ASN A 108 18.91 4.60 -22.86
C ASN A 108 18.85 5.44 -21.57
N ALA A 109 19.30 6.69 -21.67
CA ALA A 109 19.29 7.66 -20.56
C ALA A 109 18.02 8.54 -20.48
N ASN A 110 17.04 8.36 -21.37
CA ASN A 110 15.95 9.31 -21.59
C ASN A 110 14.56 8.68 -21.45
N VAL A 111 14.41 7.68 -20.59
CA VAL A 111 13.11 7.07 -20.31
C VAL A 111 12.26 8.06 -19.53
N ALA A 112 11.08 8.38 -20.05
CA ALA A 112 10.13 9.29 -19.42
C ALA A 112 8.87 8.53 -19.01
N LEU A 113 8.61 8.46 -17.71
CA LEU A 113 7.43 7.81 -17.14
C LEU A 113 6.52 8.86 -16.50
N LYS A 114 5.21 8.67 -16.63
CA LYS A 114 4.23 9.62 -16.12
C LYS A 114 3.16 8.94 -15.29
N LEU A 115 3.07 9.33 -14.04
CA LEU A 115 2.03 8.89 -13.10
C LEU A 115 0.81 9.81 -13.15
N LYS A 116 -0.37 9.22 -12.95
CA LYS A 116 -1.64 9.93 -12.78
C LYS A 116 -2.07 9.79 -11.31
N ALA A 117 -2.76 10.80 -10.79
CA ALA A 117 -3.40 10.66 -9.48
C ALA A 117 -4.42 9.52 -9.51
N ALA A 118 -4.50 8.76 -8.44
CA ALA A 118 -5.58 7.80 -8.29
C ALA A 118 -6.92 8.56 -8.20
N PRO A 119 -7.99 8.05 -8.84
CA PRO A 119 -9.28 8.75 -8.91
C PRO A 119 -10.00 8.82 -7.56
N ASN A 120 -9.67 7.92 -6.64
CA ASN A 120 -10.20 7.86 -5.28
C ASN A 120 -9.27 7.07 -4.35
N GLU A 121 -9.58 7.05 -3.07
CA GLU A 121 -8.75 6.39 -2.04
C GLU A 121 -8.72 4.86 -2.18
N VAL A 122 -9.79 4.25 -2.69
CA VAL A 122 -9.87 2.80 -2.90
C VAL A 122 -8.87 2.38 -3.97
N GLU A 123 -8.84 3.10 -5.10
CA GLU A 123 -7.87 2.85 -6.16
C GLU A 123 -6.44 3.15 -5.70
N ALA A 124 -6.23 4.24 -4.95
CA ALA A 124 -4.93 4.54 -4.36
C ALA A 124 -4.43 3.41 -3.45
N ALA A 125 -5.34 2.79 -2.70
CA ALA A 125 -4.99 1.75 -1.74
C ALA A 125 -4.70 0.38 -2.39
N GLN A 126 -5.04 0.17 -3.67
CA GLN A 126 -4.83 -1.13 -4.35
C GLN A 126 -3.35 -1.58 -4.35
N ILE A 127 -2.42 -0.65 -4.39
CA ILE A 127 -0.98 -0.93 -4.35
C ILE A 127 -0.40 -1.07 -2.95
N TYR A 128 -1.18 -0.79 -1.90
CA TYR A 128 -0.69 -0.82 -0.53
C TYR A 128 -0.37 -2.25 -0.09
N PRO A 129 0.65 -2.42 0.76
CA PRO A 129 1.06 -3.75 1.22
C PRO A 129 -0.02 -4.40 2.07
N ALA A 130 0.02 -5.72 2.17
CA ALA A 130 -0.95 -6.50 2.94
C ALA A 130 -1.09 -6.03 4.40
N ASN A 131 -0.01 -5.53 5.00
CA ASN A 131 -0.02 -4.99 6.38
C ASN A 131 -0.92 -3.77 6.54
N TYR A 132 -1.01 -2.91 5.52
CA TYR A 132 -1.95 -1.79 5.52
C TYR A 132 -3.39 -2.31 5.62
N TRP A 133 -3.77 -3.23 4.74
CA TRP A 133 -5.12 -3.81 4.72
C TRP A 133 -5.43 -4.59 6.00
N PHE A 134 -4.43 -5.31 6.53
CA PHE A 134 -4.57 -5.98 7.84
C PHE A 134 -4.83 -5.00 8.98
N SER A 135 -4.26 -3.80 8.94
CA SER A 135 -4.46 -2.78 9.97
C SER A 135 -5.88 -2.18 9.98
N LEU A 136 -6.65 -2.39 8.91
CA LEU A 136 -8.04 -1.93 8.81
C LEU A 136 -9.05 -2.91 9.42
N ILE A 137 -8.61 -4.08 9.90
CA ILE A 137 -9.48 -5.04 10.59
C ILE A 137 -10.00 -4.41 11.89
N GLU A 138 -11.32 -4.50 12.10
CA GLU A 138 -12.03 -3.92 13.25
C GLU A 138 -12.41 -5.01 14.27
N PRO A 139 -11.48 -5.45 15.14
CA PRO A 139 -11.79 -6.47 16.14
C PRO A 139 -12.85 -5.96 17.12
N PRO A 140 -13.64 -6.87 17.75
CA PRO A 140 -14.55 -6.47 18.81
C PRO A 140 -13.82 -5.68 19.89
N PRO A 141 -14.44 -4.60 20.44
CA PRO A 141 -13.79 -3.76 21.44
C PRO A 141 -13.44 -4.54 22.71
N VAL A 142 -12.41 -4.10 23.42
CA VAL A 142 -11.92 -4.77 24.65
C VAL A 142 -13.02 -4.97 25.69
N SER A 143 -13.99 -4.05 25.77
CA SER A 143 -15.13 -4.12 26.70
C SER A 143 -16.09 -5.28 26.45
N GLU A 144 -16.02 -5.92 25.30
CA GLU A 144 -16.85 -7.08 24.95
C GLU A 144 -16.24 -8.42 25.39
N PHE A 145 -15.07 -8.39 26.00
CA PHE A 145 -14.40 -9.57 26.52
C PHE A 145 -14.47 -9.66 28.05
N PRO A 146 -14.61 -10.87 28.63
CA PRO A 146 -14.71 -12.18 27.95
C PRO A 146 -15.98 -12.32 27.13
N GLY A 147 -15.94 -13.18 26.08
CA GLY A 147 -17.12 -13.50 25.29
C GLY A 147 -18.25 -14.10 26.14
N THR A 148 -19.49 -13.84 25.74
CA THR A 148 -20.69 -14.34 26.46
C THR A 148 -21.50 -15.35 25.64
N GLY A 149 -20.99 -15.75 24.49
CA GLY A 149 -21.60 -16.80 23.67
C GLY A 149 -22.69 -16.34 22.72
N PRO A 150 -23.30 -17.29 21.97
CA PRO A 150 -24.28 -16.98 20.93
C PRO A 150 -25.54 -16.26 21.42
N SER A 151 -25.95 -16.52 22.66
CA SER A 151 -27.11 -15.84 23.28
C SER A 151 -26.77 -14.49 23.90
N GLY A 152 -25.49 -14.13 23.93
CA GLY A 152 -24.99 -12.86 24.45
C GLY A 152 -24.40 -11.99 23.34
N ASN A 153 -23.11 -11.63 23.46
CA ASN A 153 -22.43 -10.77 22.49
C ASN A 153 -21.92 -11.50 21.22
N GLY A 154 -22.18 -12.78 21.07
CA GLY A 154 -21.81 -13.58 19.91
C GLY A 154 -20.34 -14.03 19.90
N ILE A 155 -19.53 -13.62 20.87
CA ILE A 155 -18.12 -14.05 21.02
C ILE A 155 -18.10 -15.32 21.90
N ASN A 156 -17.36 -16.34 21.48
CA ASN A 156 -17.23 -17.55 22.28
C ASN A 156 -16.60 -17.23 23.65
N PRO A 157 -17.16 -17.78 24.76
CA PRO A 157 -16.64 -17.56 26.10
C PRO A 157 -15.18 -17.98 26.33
N GLY A 158 -14.65 -18.84 25.48
CA GLY A 158 -13.23 -19.23 25.49
C GLY A 158 -12.27 -18.08 25.16
N PHE A 159 -12.75 -16.99 24.55
CA PHE A 159 -11.93 -15.78 24.34
C PHE A 159 -12.04 -14.86 25.57
N SER A 160 -11.04 -14.94 26.42
CA SER A 160 -10.97 -14.17 27.67
C SER A 160 -10.64 -12.69 27.45
N ASN A 161 -10.03 -12.33 26.34
CA ASN A 161 -9.63 -10.96 26.00
C ASN A 161 -9.45 -10.77 24.49
N GLN A 162 -9.41 -9.51 24.03
CA GLN A 162 -9.21 -9.14 22.64
C GLN A 162 -7.86 -9.64 22.08
N GLN A 163 -6.82 -9.59 22.88
CA GLN A 163 -5.48 -10.03 22.46
C GLN A 163 -5.47 -11.51 22.09
N TYR A 164 -6.13 -12.35 22.87
CA TYR A 164 -6.29 -13.78 22.56
C TYR A 164 -7.12 -14.00 21.31
N TRP A 165 -8.19 -13.20 21.10
CA TRP A 165 -8.96 -13.20 19.86
C TRP A 165 -8.07 -12.92 18.65
N MET A 166 -7.27 -11.85 18.69
CA MET A 166 -6.37 -11.46 17.60
C MET A 166 -5.24 -12.47 17.38
N ALA A 167 -4.70 -13.07 18.44
CA ALA A 167 -3.72 -14.15 18.31
C ALA A 167 -4.31 -15.36 17.57
N HIS A 168 -5.52 -15.76 17.93
CA HIS A 168 -6.22 -16.86 17.28
C HIS A 168 -6.54 -16.56 15.81
N LEU A 169 -6.90 -15.33 15.46
CA LEU A 169 -7.05 -14.90 14.07
C LEU A 169 -5.75 -15.12 13.27
N LYS A 170 -4.64 -14.67 13.81
CA LYS A 170 -3.32 -14.84 13.17
C LYS A 170 -2.95 -16.32 13.00
N GLU A 171 -3.15 -17.12 14.02
CA GLU A 171 -2.84 -18.56 14.00
C GLU A 171 -3.69 -19.33 13.00
N GLN A 172 -4.96 -18.97 12.83
CA GLN A 172 -5.88 -19.76 12.03
C GLN A 172 -6.08 -19.21 10.61
N CYS A 173 -6.33 -17.93 10.46
CA CYS A 173 -6.62 -17.34 9.15
C CYS A 173 -5.35 -17.09 8.34
N HIS A 174 -4.27 -16.63 8.98
CA HIS A 174 -2.98 -16.41 8.31
C HIS A 174 -2.24 -17.69 7.96
N TYR A 175 -2.67 -18.84 8.47
CA TYR A 175 -2.04 -20.12 8.16
C TYR A 175 -2.09 -20.44 6.66
N CYS A 176 -3.19 -20.09 5.99
CA CYS A 176 -3.36 -20.38 4.57
C CYS A 176 -3.09 -19.16 3.67
N HIS A 177 -3.47 -17.97 4.11
CA HIS A 177 -3.32 -16.73 3.36
C HIS A 177 -2.99 -15.58 4.28
N GLN A 178 -2.02 -14.75 3.90
CA GLN A 178 -1.81 -13.49 4.58
C GLN A 178 -3.03 -12.59 4.35
N LEU A 179 -3.71 -12.20 5.42
CA LEU A 179 -4.81 -11.24 5.35
C LEU A 179 -4.30 -9.89 4.82
N GLY A 180 -5.12 -9.23 4.00
CA GLY A 180 -4.74 -8.00 3.30
C GLY A 180 -4.07 -8.23 1.95
N THR A 181 -3.75 -9.47 1.56
CA THR A 181 -3.36 -9.77 0.17
C THR A 181 -4.55 -9.65 -0.77
N LYS A 182 -4.30 -9.50 -2.07
CA LYS A 182 -5.36 -9.32 -3.07
C LYS A 182 -6.47 -10.39 -2.98
N SER A 183 -6.11 -11.63 -2.69
CA SER A 183 -7.06 -12.74 -2.54
C SER A 183 -8.01 -12.62 -1.34
N THR A 184 -7.73 -11.71 -0.41
CA THR A 184 -8.51 -11.53 0.85
C THR A 184 -9.15 -10.14 0.97
N ARG A 185 -9.05 -9.27 -0.03
CA ARG A 185 -9.61 -7.91 0.00
C ARG A 185 -10.64 -7.62 -1.10
N ASP A 186 -10.61 -8.36 -2.19
CA ASP A 186 -11.59 -8.24 -3.28
C ASP A 186 -12.72 -9.25 -3.08
N VAL A 187 -13.55 -9.02 -2.05
CA VAL A 187 -14.65 -9.91 -1.70
C VAL A 187 -15.97 -9.19 -1.92
N ALA A 188 -16.79 -9.69 -2.85
CA ALA A 188 -18.08 -9.10 -3.20
C ALA A 188 -19.20 -9.61 -2.30
N GLY A 189 -20.10 -8.72 -1.88
CA GLY A 189 -21.30 -9.04 -1.12
C GLY A 189 -22.03 -7.78 -0.67
N ALA A 190 -23.28 -7.91 -0.23
CA ALA A 190 -24.08 -6.77 0.21
C ALA A 190 -23.58 -6.13 1.51
N ASN A 191 -22.86 -6.89 2.32
CA ASN A 191 -22.19 -6.43 3.54
C ASN A 191 -20.96 -7.32 3.83
N LYS A 192 -20.12 -6.90 4.77
CA LYS A 192 -18.88 -7.60 5.16
C LYS A 192 -19.11 -9.10 5.46
N VAL A 193 -20.10 -9.42 6.26
CA VAL A 193 -20.38 -10.81 6.69
C VAL A 193 -20.81 -11.67 5.49
N GLU A 194 -21.68 -11.13 4.64
CA GLU A 194 -22.16 -11.84 3.46
C GLU A 194 -21.04 -12.06 2.44
N ALA A 195 -20.25 -11.02 2.15
CA ALA A 195 -19.09 -11.10 1.29
C ALA A 195 -18.14 -12.22 1.71
N TRP A 196 -17.78 -12.28 2.99
CA TRP A 196 -16.94 -13.34 3.51
C TRP A 196 -17.61 -14.71 3.56
N ASN A 197 -18.92 -14.78 3.79
CA ASN A 197 -19.68 -16.01 3.67
C ASN A 197 -19.62 -16.59 2.25
N GLU A 198 -19.81 -15.75 1.24
CA GLU A 198 -19.68 -16.14 -0.15
C GLU A 198 -18.24 -16.56 -0.48
N ARG A 199 -17.26 -15.80 -0.01
CA ARG A 199 -15.84 -16.15 -0.20
C ARG A 199 -15.51 -17.52 0.37
N LEU A 200 -16.03 -17.87 1.53
CA LEU A 200 -15.85 -19.19 2.15
C LEU A 200 -16.55 -20.32 1.36
N LYS A 201 -17.67 -20.01 0.66
CA LYS A 201 -18.35 -20.97 -0.22
C LYS A 201 -17.58 -21.21 -1.53
N MET A 202 -16.79 -20.25 -2.02
CA MET A 202 -15.99 -20.40 -3.25
C MET A 202 -14.95 -21.52 -3.18
N ALA A 203 -14.73 -22.11 -2.00
CA ALA A 203 -13.99 -23.35 -1.85
C ALA A 203 -14.73 -24.61 -2.34
N ARG A 204 -15.97 -24.46 -2.84
CA ARG A 204 -16.79 -25.57 -3.35
C ARG A 204 -17.10 -25.36 -4.82
N PRO A 205 -17.01 -26.39 -5.66
CA PRO A 205 -17.52 -26.34 -7.02
C PRO A 205 -19.00 -25.93 -7.04
N GLU A 206 -19.38 -25.13 -8.01
CA GLU A 206 -20.77 -24.76 -8.22
C GLU A 206 -21.60 -26.04 -8.45
N GLY A 207 -22.64 -26.23 -7.62
CA GLY A 207 -23.57 -27.37 -7.73
C GLY A 207 -23.28 -28.57 -6.86
N ASP A 208 -22.11 -28.69 -6.21
CA ASP A 208 -21.85 -29.79 -5.26
C ASP A 208 -21.46 -29.25 -3.87
N PRO A 209 -22.41 -29.21 -2.90
CA PRO A 209 -22.12 -28.76 -1.56
C PRO A 209 -21.22 -29.73 -0.76
N THR A 210 -20.98 -30.93 -1.28
CA THR A 210 -20.21 -31.99 -0.59
C THR A 210 -18.74 -31.99 -0.96
N VAL A 211 -18.37 -31.37 -2.10
CA VAL A 211 -16.99 -31.31 -2.57
C VAL A 211 -16.35 -29.99 -2.16
N ALA A 212 -15.33 -30.04 -1.33
CA ALA A 212 -14.48 -28.88 -1.04
C ALA A 212 -13.29 -28.87 -2.00
N VAL A 213 -13.03 -27.75 -2.67
CA VAL A 213 -11.88 -27.58 -3.58
C VAL A 213 -10.55 -27.89 -2.88
N HIS A 214 -10.46 -27.64 -1.58
CA HIS A 214 -9.28 -27.90 -0.76
C HIS A 214 -9.41 -29.15 0.14
N GLY A 215 -10.42 -29.97 -0.10
CA GLY A 215 -10.68 -31.17 0.69
C GLY A 215 -11.52 -30.96 1.96
N ALA A 216 -12.07 -32.05 2.49
CA ALA A 216 -12.97 -32.03 3.65
C ALA A 216 -12.30 -31.48 4.92
N ALA A 217 -11.00 -31.71 5.10
CA ALA A 217 -10.24 -31.23 6.25
C ALA A 217 -10.17 -29.70 6.29
N PHE A 218 -9.97 -29.03 5.16
CA PHE A 218 -9.98 -27.57 5.10
C PHE A 218 -11.35 -26.99 5.44
N SER A 219 -12.41 -27.54 4.84
CA SER A 219 -13.78 -27.09 5.10
C SER A 219 -14.17 -27.26 6.58
N SER A 220 -13.85 -28.38 7.20
CA SER A 220 -14.13 -28.61 8.63
C SER A 220 -13.34 -27.67 9.52
N THR A 221 -12.06 -27.45 9.22
CA THR A 221 -11.23 -26.49 9.97
C THR A 221 -11.79 -25.09 9.91
N MET A 222 -12.15 -24.59 8.72
CA MET A 222 -12.74 -23.26 8.57
C MET A 222 -14.08 -23.13 9.29
N GLN A 223 -14.95 -24.14 9.22
CA GLN A 223 -16.23 -24.11 9.95
C GLN A 223 -16.02 -24.10 11.46
N ASN A 224 -15.10 -24.92 11.97
CA ASN A 224 -14.77 -24.96 13.40
C ASN A 224 -14.21 -23.62 13.88
N ASN A 225 -13.32 -22.99 13.11
CA ASN A 225 -12.77 -21.67 13.44
C ASN A 225 -13.86 -20.61 13.44
N MET A 226 -14.75 -20.58 12.44
CA MET A 226 -15.85 -19.63 12.41
C MET A 226 -16.84 -19.83 13.56
N THR A 227 -17.11 -21.08 13.94
CA THR A 227 -17.93 -21.38 15.12
C THR A 227 -17.25 -20.91 16.41
N ARG A 228 -15.93 -21.10 16.52
CA ARG A 228 -15.16 -20.69 17.68
C ARG A 228 -15.10 -19.16 17.83
N PHE A 229 -14.92 -18.43 16.76
CA PHE A 229 -14.98 -16.96 16.80
C PHE A 229 -16.38 -16.43 17.13
N GLY A 230 -17.43 -17.14 16.79
CA GLY A 230 -18.77 -16.62 16.60
C GLY A 230 -18.88 -16.03 15.21
N ARG A 231 -19.54 -16.72 14.30
CA ARG A 231 -19.47 -16.45 12.85
C ARG A 231 -19.71 -14.98 12.47
N GLN A 232 -20.76 -14.37 13.02
CA GLN A 232 -21.09 -12.98 12.70
C GLN A 232 -19.99 -12.01 13.18
N ARG A 233 -19.46 -12.26 14.37
CA ARG A 233 -18.42 -11.42 14.97
C ARG A 233 -17.07 -11.60 14.26
N GLY A 234 -16.73 -12.84 13.91
CA GLY A 234 -15.50 -13.15 13.22
C GLY A 234 -15.45 -12.62 11.80
N LEU A 235 -16.53 -12.71 11.03
CA LEU A 235 -16.60 -12.20 9.67
C LEU A 235 -16.84 -10.69 9.60
N GLY A 236 -17.53 -10.12 10.59
CA GLY A 236 -17.84 -8.69 10.61
C GLY A 236 -16.65 -7.77 10.91
N MET A 237 -15.50 -8.33 11.34
CA MET A 237 -14.32 -7.52 11.63
C MET A 237 -13.46 -7.17 10.40
N PHE A 238 -13.67 -7.87 9.27
CA PHE A 238 -12.92 -7.65 8.02
C PHE A 238 -13.41 -6.46 7.18
#